data_82a8655be344ee69c6677a459b01e08c
#
_entry.id   82a8655be344ee69c6677a459b01e08c
#
_cell.length_a   1.000
_cell.length_b   1.000
_cell.length_c   1.000
_cell.angle_alpha   90.00
_cell.angle_beta   90.00
_cell.angle_gamma   90.00
#
_symmetry.space_group_name_H-M   'P 1'
#
loop_
_entity.id
_entity.type
_entity.pdbx_description
1 polymer ?
#
loop_
_entity_poly.entity_id
_entity_poly.type
_entity_poly.pdbx_seq_one_letter_code
_entity_poly.pdbx_strand_id
1 'polypeptide(L)'
;MRFSLSLLGPVALLVASVHTAGAQDVPPANSTEVQRHFLAREAMITLEKRQRQDHIFRLGLSQVAQQADAIVEMIRQEEIDDFWRHPGTPENPEEERFAGEVFPKARPYIAQTQLWRIVKRMPKGALLHAHLSAMLPFETILRTIMNTEGMVISASHDVSTQERAENATIVFSHVNTTLPLDQPSISSPDYVPDTKIPVQEAAMDFPGGTEGFFQFVLSKMTVSPEDSIRHELGVDEIWRKFQSYFDPAGTMQTYEPVVRTFYQSLFERLAEDGIRWVEIRAGGSSGKLVHEGDEDPDPDLDFWWEVLEEELAKFQDSEEGSKFWGARIIWSDSRGKQGAALTSSMSIALERKERFSELFSGYDVVAQEDLGHSLIELAPEFIWFQEQTEQRNLTVPFFFHAGETLGDGNATDLNLFDAVLFKTRRIGHGFSLYKHPKLIDEVVENGIMVEVCPISNEVLRLATDILHHPLPAMIANGVPTAISNDDPAILGQDDAGLSYDFYQTIQAFDNLGLAGLGALAQNSLRWSNFEDQNDADWLRDIDLAEHGKGVKGERIRAWNEEWEEFCQWIVDEYGSQYAVAEM
;
A
#
# COMPACT_ATOMS: atom_id res chain seq x y z
N MET A 1 11.32 -8.63 -26.41
CA MET A 1 11.74 -8.19 -27.75
C MET A 1 11.08 -6.86 -28.01
N ARG A 2 11.84 -5.78 -27.94
CA ARG A 2 11.35 -4.42 -28.16
C ARG A 2 11.46 -4.09 -29.63
N PHE A 3 10.42 -3.57 -30.26
CA PHE A 3 10.50 -2.87 -31.53
C PHE A 3 10.44 -1.37 -31.26
N SER A 4 11.59 -0.71 -31.37
CA SER A 4 11.69 0.73 -31.43
C SER A 4 11.39 1.18 -32.85
N LEU A 5 10.38 2.04 -33.05
CA LEU A 5 10.19 2.79 -34.29
C LEU A 5 11.06 4.03 -34.26
N SER A 6 12.31 3.92 -34.66
CA SER A 6 13.13 5.07 -34.99
C SER A 6 12.94 5.46 -36.45
N LEU A 7 12.76 6.75 -36.70
CA LEU A 7 12.65 7.44 -37.96
C LEU A 7 13.67 6.95 -38.99
N LEU A 8 13.19 6.57 -40.16
CA LEU A 8 13.96 6.12 -41.31
C LEU A 8 14.71 7.28 -41.98
N GLY A 9 16.02 7.32 -41.80
CA GLY A 9 16.93 7.94 -42.76
C GLY A 9 17.29 6.96 -43.88
N PRO A 10 17.63 7.40 -45.07
CA PRO A 10 17.83 6.49 -46.20
C PRO A 10 19.20 5.78 -46.07
N VAL A 11 19.17 4.47 -45.83
CA VAL A 11 20.35 3.61 -45.98
C VAL A 11 20.41 3.10 -47.40
N ALA A 12 21.47 3.48 -48.11
CA ALA A 12 21.78 2.95 -49.44
C ALA A 12 22.13 1.45 -49.33
N LEU A 13 21.28 0.60 -49.92
CA LEU A 13 21.51 -0.82 -50.05
C LEU A 13 22.53 -1.12 -51.15
N LEU A 14 23.68 -1.69 -50.78
CA LEU A 14 24.52 -2.47 -51.72
C LEU A 14 23.88 -3.86 -51.88
N VAL A 15 23.29 -4.12 -53.04
CA VAL A 15 22.69 -5.41 -53.38
C VAL A 15 23.81 -6.33 -53.91
N ALA A 16 24.20 -7.30 -53.10
CA ALA A 16 24.88 -8.50 -53.59
C ALA A 16 23.80 -9.51 -54.03
N SER A 17 23.70 -9.75 -55.32
CA SER A 17 22.76 -10.72 -55.90
C SER A 17 23.18 -12.16 -55.58
N VAL A 18 22.50 -12.78 -54.62
CA VAL A 18 22.47 -14.23 -54.44
C VAL A 18 21.14 -14.74 -55.02
N HIS A 19 21.22 -15.46 -56.14
CA HIS A 19 20.06 -16.13 -56.70
C HIS A 19 19.68 -17.31 -55.77
N THR A 20 18.58 -17.16 -55.04
CA THR A 20 17.89 -18.28 -54.43
C THR A 20 16.50 -18.42 -55.02
N ALA A 21 16.16 -19.65 -55.40
CA ALA A 21 14.87 -19.99 -55.97
C ALA A 21 13.71 -19.62 -55.03
N GLY A 22 12.67 -18.91 -55.53
CA GLY A 22 11.38 -18.74 -54.87
C GLY A 22 11.29 -17.61 -53.85
N ALA A 23 11.77 -16.39 -54.15
CA ALA A 23 11.30 -15.21 -53.41
C ALA A 23 9.83 -15.00 -53.80
N GLN A 24 8.92 -15.33 -52.89
CA GLN A 24 7.54 -14.85 -53.01
C GLN A 24 7.62 -13.33 -53.02
N ASP A 25 6.89 -12.70 -53.94
CA ASP A 25 6.80 -11.24 -54.03
C ASP A 25 6.17 -10.71 -52.74
N VAL A 26 6.99 -10.19 -51.83
CA VAL A 26 6.52 -9.57 -50.57
C VAL A 26 5.79 -8.26 -50.96
N PRO A 27 4.51 -8.10 -50.59
CA PRO A 27 3.76 -6.90 -50.93
C PRO A 27 4.49 -5.68 -50.36
N PRO A 28 4.61 -4.59 -51.13
CA PRO A 28 5.21 -3.35 -50.64
C PRO A 28 4.37 -2.76 -49.50
N ALA A 29 5.01 -2.04 -48.55
CA ALA A 29 4.35 -1.46 -47.38
C ALA A 29 3.16 -0.54 -47.71
N ASN A 30 3.11 0.03 -48.89
CA ASN A 30 2.01 0.88 -49.39
C ASN A 30 0.94 0.08 -50.18
N SER A 31 1.02 -1.24 -50.26
CA SER A 31 -0.03 -2.04 -50.92
C SER A 31 -1.36 -1.95 -50.15
N THR A 32 -2.46 -2.14 -50.84
CA THR A 32 -3.81 -2.07 -50.27
C THR A 32 -3.99 -3.10 -49.13
N GLU A 33 -3.41 -4.28 -49.26
CA GLU A 33 -3.48 -5.34 -48.28
C GLU A 33 -2.74 -4.95 -46.99
N VAL A 34 -1.52 -4.39 -47.10
CA VAL A 34 -0.72 -3.93 -45.96
C VAL A 34 -1.40 -2.75 -45.27
N GLN A 35 -1.92 -1.79 -46.03
CA GLN A 35 -2.65 -0.65 -45.46
C GLN A 35 -3.94 -1.08 -44.75
N ARG A 36 -4.70 -2.05 -45.31
CA ARG A 36 -5.89 -2.61 -44.66
C ARG A 36 -5.52 -3.31 -43.32
N HIS A 37 -4.39 -4.02 -43.29
CA HIS A 37 -3.89 -4.64 -42.05
C HIS A 37 -3.56 -3.58 -41.01
N PHE A 38 -2.88 -2.49 -41.38
CA PHE A 38 -2.56 -1.38 -40.46
C PHE A 38 -3.81 -0.74 -39.89
N LEU A 39 -4.81 -0.45 -40.72
CA LEU A 39 -6.08 0.13 -40.26
C LEU A 39 -6.84 -0.82 -39.33
N ALA A 40 -6.87 -2.11 -39.63
CA ALA A 40 -7.51 -3.09 -38.77
C ALA A 40 -6.79 -3.22 -37.41
N ARG A 41 -5.45 -3.21 -37.42
CA ARG A 41 -4.62 -3.21 -36.22
C ARG A 41 -4.91 -1.99 -35.34
N GLU A 42 -4.89 -0.79 -35.92
CA GLU A 42 -5.16 0.44 -35.17
C GLU A 42 -6.59 0.48 -34.61
N ALA A 43 -7.57 -0.06 -35.34
CA ALA A 43 -8.93 -0.20 -34.83
C ALA A 43 -9.01 -1.14 -33.61
N MET A 44 -8.30 -2.29 -33.64
CA MET A 44 -8.24 -3.20 -32.51
C MET A 44 -7.55 -2.56 -31.30
N ILE A 45 -6.41 -1.90 -31.50
CA ILE A 45 -5.69 -1.19 -30.43
C ILE A 45 -6.57 -0.10 -29.81
N THR A 46 -7.33 0.62 -30.64
CA THR A 46 -8.25 1.66 -30.16
C THR A 46 -9.37 1.08 -29.30
N LEU A 47 -9.93 -0.08 -29.67
CA LEU A 47 -10.96 -0.75 -28.88
C LEU A 47 -10.39 -1.24 -27.54
N GLU A 48 -9.19 -1.82 -27.54
CA GLU A 48 -8.47 -2.25 -26.34
C GLU A 48 -8.23 -1.07 -25.39
N LYS A 49 -7.73 0.06 -25.91
CA LYS A 49 -7.51 1.27 -25.11
C LYS A 49 -8.78 1.83 -24.48
N ARG A 50 -9.95 1.64 -25.10
CA ARG A 50 -11.24 2.09 -24.56
C ARG A 50 -11.73 1.25 -23.39
N GLN A 51 -11.29 -0.01 -23.31
CA GLN A 51 -11.65 -0.89 -22.21
C GLN A 51 -10.87 -0.57 -20.93
N ARG A 52 -9.69 0.04 -21.06
CA ARG A 52 -8.85 0.38 -19.90
C ARG A 52 -9.58 1.24 -18.89
N GLN A 53 -9.39 0.94 -17.62
CA GLN A 53 -10.03 1.69 -16.52
C GLN A 53 -9.61 3.18 -16.49
N ASP A 54 -8.39 3.52 -16.96
CA ASP A 54 -7.85 4.88 -16.99
C ASP A 54 -8.25 5.67 -18.24
N HIS A 55 -9.04 5.08 -19.15
CA HIS A 55 -9.38 5.67 -20.44
C HIS A 55 -10.07 7.04 -20.33
N ILE A 56 -11.10 7.13 -19.47
CA ILE A 56 -11.88 8.36 -19.31
C ILE A 56 -11.02 9.46 -18.70
N PHE A 57 -10.21 9.16 -17.69
CA PHE A 57 -9.29 10.12 -17.09
C PHE A 57 -8.31 10.68 -18.13
N ARG A 58 -7.70 9.80 -18.95
CA ARG A 58 -6.79 10.22 -20.04
C ARG A 58 -7.45 11.11 -21.07
N LEU A 59 -8.71 10.86 -21.42
CA LEU A 59 -9.47 11.72 -22.33
C LEU A 59 -9.79 13.09 -21.74
N GLY A 60 -9.92 13.19 -20.42
CA GLY A 60 -10.24 14.42 -19.68
C GLY A 60 -9.05 15.30 -19.35
N LEU A 61 -7.80 14.87 -19.65
CA LEU A 61 -6.61 15.65 -19.34
C LEU A 61 -6.60 17.03 -20.00
N SER A 62 -6.30 18.06 -19.23
CA SER A 62 -6.01 19.39 -19.73
C SER A 62 -4.75 19.39 -20.62
N GLN A 63 -4.53 20.46 -21.37
CA GLN A 63 -3.31 20.62 -22.17
C GLN A 63 -2.06 20.62 -21.26
N VAL A 64 -2.14 21.22 -20.08
CA VAL A 64 -1.05 21.26 -19.10
C VAL A 64 -0.75 19.84 -18.59
N ALA A 65 -1.78 19.09 -18.24
CA ALA A 65 -1.62 17.71 -17.77
C ALA A 65 -1.06 16.78 -18.86
N GLN A 66 -1.45 16.97 -20.13
CA GLN A 66 -0.87 16.24 -21.26
C GLN A 66 0.62 16.56 -21.46
N GLN A 67 1.01 17.84 -21.30
CA GLN A 67 2.41 18.25 -21.36
C GLN A 67 3.21 17.65 -20.20
N ALA A 68 2.66 17.69 -18.98
CA ALA A 68 3.28 17.08 -17.81
C ALA A 68 3.49 15.57 -17.98
N ASP A 69 2.49 14.83 -18.48
CA ASP A 69 2.58 13.40 -18.79
C ASP A 69 3.72 13.10 -19.79
N ALA A 70 3.82 13.90 -20.85
CA ALA A 70 4.89 13.77 -21.84
C ALA A 70 6.28 14.07 -21.27
N ILE A 71 6.43 15.08 -20.42
CA ILE A 71 7.68 15.40 -19.72
C ILE A 71 8.11 14.25 -18.81
N VAL A 72 7.18 13.75 -18.02
CA VAL A 72 7.44 12.63 -17.08
C VAL A 72 7.85 11.37 -17.83
N GLU A 73 7.24 11.06 -18.97
CA GLU A 73 7.65 9.92 -19.79
C GLU A 73 9.08 10.09 -20.34
N MET A 74 9.48 11.31 -20.72
CA MET A 74 10.86 11.57 -21.17
C MET A 74 11.86 11.41 -20.01
N ILE A 75 11.56 11.94 -18.82
CA ILE A 75 12.39 11.77 -17.61
C ILE A 75 12.52 10.28 -17.29
N ARG A 76 11.40 9.56 -17.25
CA ARG A 76 11.37 8.12 -16.99
C ARG A 76 12.24 7.35 -17.97
N GLN A 77 12.14 7.65 -19.27
CA GLN A 77 12.92 6.95 -20.31
C GLN A 77 14.41 7.25 -20.18
N GLU A 78 14.80 8.50 -19.89
CA GLU A 78 16.18 8.89 -19.63
C GLU A 78 16.75 8.13 -18.42
N GLU A 79 16.01 8.08 -17.32
CA GLU A 79 16.43 7.32 -16.11
C GLU A 79 16.51 5.81 -16.38
N ILE A 80 15.64 5.22 -17.19
CA ILE A 80 15.74 3.81 -17.59
C ILE A 80 17.03 3.56 -18.36
N ASP A 81 17.40 4.44 -19.28
CA ASP A 81 18.55 4.24 -20.14
C ASP A 81 19.89 4.55 -19.44
N ASP A 82 19.94 5.62 -18.64
CA ASP A 82 21.18 6.17 -18.08
C ASP A 82 21.41 5.78 -16.61
N PHE A 83 20.37 5.44 -15.86
CA PHE A 83 20.45 5.15 -14.43
C PHE A 83 20.06 3.71 -14.06
N TRP A 84 18.89 3.23 -14.51
CA TRP A 84 18.38 1.91 -14.14
C TRP A 84 18.98 0.77 -14.95
N ARG A 85 19.44 0.99 -16.18
CA ARG A 85 20.15 -0.03 -16.96
C ARG A 85 21.62 -0.07 -16.57
N HIS A 86 21.91 -0.63 -15.40
CA HIS A 86 23.24 -0.71 -14.85
C HIS A 86 23.66 -2.17 -14.63
N PRO A 87 24.67 -2.67 -15.35
CA PRO A 87 25.05 -4.09 -15.30
C PRO A 87 25.91 -4.47 -14.07
N GLY A 88 26.06 -3.56 -13.09
CA GLY A 88 27.07 -3.71 -12.05
C GLY A 88 28.49 -3.57 -12.59
N THR A 89 29.47 -3.70 -11.70
CA THR A 89 30.89 -3.78 -12.06
C THR A 89 31.50 -5.10 -11.58
N PRO A 90 32.64 -5.55 -12.12
CA PRO A 90 33.32 -6.74 -11.58
C PRO A 90 33.70 -6.62 -10.11
N GLU A 91 33.93 -5.39 -9.63
CA GLU A 91 34.25 -5.06 -8.23
C GLU A 91 33.00 -4.99 -7.35
N ASN A 92 31.86 -4.54 -7.93
CA ASN A 92 30.58 -4.35 -7.25
C ASN A 92 29.44 -4.92 -8.09
N PRO A 93 29.32 -6.25 -8.21
CA PRO A 93 28.22 -6.88 -8.96
C PRO A 93 26.84 -6.65 -8.32
N GLU A 94 26.79 -6.33 -7.03
CA GLU A 94 25.58 -5.99 -6.28
C GLU A 94 24.96 -4.67 -6.69
N GLU A 95 25.68 -3.81 -7.44
CA GLU A 95 25.13 -2.58 -8.02
C GLU A 95 24.32 -2.84 -9.31
N GLU A 96 24.25 -4.09 -9.77
CA GLU A 96 23.38 -4.45 -10.90
C GLU A 96 21.93 -4.10 -10.59
N ARG A 97 21.30 -3.35 -11.49
CA ARG A 97 19.90 -2.92 -11.35
C ARG A 97 19.25 -2.69 -12.70
N PHE A 98 17.94 -2.78 -12.71
CA PHE A 98 17.12 -2.54 -13.91
C PHE A 98 15.80 -1.84 -13.52
N ALA A 99 15.15 -1.25 -14.53
CA ALA A 99 13.83 -0.64 -14.34
C ALA A 99 12.79 -1.71 -13.97
N GLY A 100 12.15 -1.57 -12.80
CA GLY A 100 11.26 -2.58 -12.23
C GLY A 100 11.96 -3.64 -11.38
N GLU A 101 13.18 -3.37 -10.92
CA GLU A 101 13.86 -4.19 -9.90
C GLU A 101 13.01 -4.28 -8.64
N VAL A 102 13.05 -5.42 -7.96
CA VAL A 102 12.32 -5.65 -6.70
C VAL A 102 12.64 -4.56 -5.66
N PHE A 103 11.60 -4.07 -4.98
CA PHE A 103 11.70 -2.89 -4.12
C PHE A 103 12.87 -2.91 -3.13
N PRO A 104 13.15 -3.98 -2.35
CA PRO A 104 14.26 -3.97 -1.40
C PRO A 104 15.65 -3.70 -2.02
N LYS A 105 15.82 -4.07 -3.30
CA LYS A 105 17.05 -3.76 -4.05
C LYS A 105 16.99 -2.39 -4.73
N ALA A 106 15.81 -1.98 -5.22
CA ALA A 106 15.63 -0.70 -5.87
C ALA A 106 15.72 0.49 -4.88
N ARG A 107 15.23 0.31 -3.65
CA ARG A 107 15.06 1.34 -2.63
C ARG A 107 16.28 2.25 -2.41
N PRO A 108 17.54 1.77 -2.28
CA PRO A 108 18.70 2.64 -2.08
C PRO A 108 18.96 3.62 -3.22
N TYR A 109 18.40 3.37 -4.39
CA TYR A 109 18.63 4.14 -5.61
C TYR A 109 17.46 5.11 -5.92
N ILE A 110 16.24 4.80 -5.48
CA ILE A 110 15.01 5.54 -5.80
C ILE A 110 15.15 7.04 -5.51
N ALA A 111 15.64 7.41 -4.33
CA ALA A 111 15.79 8.81 -3.90
C ALA A 111 16.77 9.64 -4.75
N GLN A 112 17.57 9.00 -5.60
CA GLN A 112 18.55 9.64 -6.47
C GLN A 112 17.93 10.10 -7.81
N THR A 113 16.66 9.75 -8.10
CA THR A 113 16.00 9.98 -9.39
C THR A 113 15.17 11.28 -9.39
N GLN A 114 14.98 11.89 -10.55
CA GLN A 114 14.07 13.03 -10.72
C GLN A 114 12.61 12.57 -10.63
N LEU A 115 12.32 11.38 -11.15
CA LEU A 115 11.00 10.78 -11.08
C LEU A 115 10.51 10.63 -9.64
N TRP A 116 11.42 10.31 -8.69
CA TRP A 116 11.11 10.27 -7.27
C TRP A 116 10.67 11.63 -6.72
N ARG A 117 11.35 12.72 -7.10
CA ARG A 117 10.98 14.08 -6.68
C ARG A 117 9.58 14.46 -7.17
N ILE A 118 9.22 14.01 -8.37
CA ILE A 118 7.90 14.22 -8.96
C ILE A 118 6.85 13.43 -8.19
N VAL A 119 7.08 12.14 -8.00
CA VAL A 119 6.14 11.23 -7.32
C VAL A 119 5.90 11.63 -5.85
N LYS A 120 6.95 12.05 -5.12
CA LYS A 120 6.79 12.56 -3.74
C LYS A 120 5.85 13.76 -3.66
N ARG A 121 5.85 14.63 -4.66
CA ARG A 121 5.02 15.84 -4.68
C ARG A 121 3.60 15.60 -5.22
N MET A 122 3.37 14.46 -5.85
CA MET A 122 2.09 14.15 -6.46
C MET A 122 0.95 14.10 -5.43
N PRO A 123 -0.23 14.72 -5.70
CA PRO A 123 -1.43 14.51 -4.91
C PRO A 123 -1.94 13.06 -5.10
N LYS A 124 -1.85 12.23 -4.06
CA LYS A 124 -2.16 10.80 -4.12
C LYS A 124 -3.61 10.47 -3.77
N GLY A 125 -4.37 11.48 -3.29
CA GLY A 125 -5.78 11.32 -2.97
C GLY A 125 -6.02 10.65 -1.63
N ALA A 126 -6.38 9.38 -1.62
CA ALA A 126 -6.68 8.61 -0.41
C ALA A 126 -5.81 7.34 -0.29
N LEU A 127 -5.47 6.98 0.95
CA LEU A 127 -4.89 5.69 1.30
C LEU A 127 -6.00 4.81 1.87
N LEU A 128 -6.32 3.72 1.18
CA LEU A 128 -7.49 2.88 1.47
C LEU A 128 -7.14 1.50 2.05
N HIS A 129 -5.86 1.12 2.03
CA HIS A 129 -5.38 -0.13 2.57
C HIS A 129 -4.03 0.07 3.29
N ALA A 130 -4.11 0.20 4.60
CA ALA A 130 -2.94 0.20 5.47
C ALA A 130 -3.32 -0.29 6.87
N HIS A 131 -2.40 -0.98 7.55
CA HIS A 131 -2.59 -1.52 8.89
C HIS A 131 -1.92 -0.63 9.94
N LEU A 132 -2.70 -0.17 10.92
CA LEU A 132 -2.31 0.87 11.88
C LEU A 132 -0.92 0.68 12.48
N SER A 133 -0.60 -0.51 12.95
CA SER A 133 0.65 -0.78 13.68
C SER A 133 1.91 -0.64 12.84
N ALA A 134 1.79 -0.61 11.51
CA ALA A 134 2.90 -0.54 10.57
C ALA A 134 2.91 0.72 9.67
N MET A 135 2.05 1.71 9.95
CA MET A 135 1.92 2.91 9.10
C MET A 135 3.02 3.94 9.32
N LEU A 136 3.63 3.96 10.49
CA LEU A 136 4.68 4.93 10.83
C LEU A 136 6.02 4.21 10.99
N PRO A 137 7.15 4.77 10.49
CA PRO A 137 8.46 4.17 10.66
C PRO A 137 8.75 3.83 12.13
N PHE A 138 9.16 2.60 12.40
CA PHE A 138 9.40 2.12 13.76
C PHE A 138 10.48 2.91 14.49
N GLU A 139 11.45 3.46 13.77
CA GLU A 139 12.46 4.34 14.35
C GLU A 139 11.82 5.59 14.97
N THR A 140 10.81 6.18 14.33
CA THR A 140 10.07 7.35 14.85
C THR A 140 9.36 7.00 16.15
N ILE A 141 8.67 5.85 16.18
CA ILE A 141 7.96 5.37 17.38
C ILE A 141 8.95 5.05 18.50
N LEU A 142 10.06 4.38 18.18
CA LEU A 142 11.09 4.03 19.16
C LEU A 142 11.74 5.26 19.79
N ARG A 143 11.99 6.31 19.00
CA ARG A 143 12.49 7.59 19.53
C ARG A 143 11.47 8.24 20.48
N THR A 144 10.19 8.17 20.18
CA THR A 144 9.11 8.62 21.08
C THR A 144 9.13 7.82 22.38
N ILE A 145 9.17 6.50 22.31
CA ILE A 145 9.25 5.59 23.47
C ILE A 145 10.47 5.92 24.34
N MET A 146 11.64 6.13 23.74
CA MET A 146 12.86 6.48 24.48
C MET A 146 12.75 7.83 25.21
N ASN A 147 11.94 8.74 24.74
CA ASN A 147 11.72 10.06 25.35
C ASN A 147 10.53 10.09 26.31
N THR A 148 9.77 9.00 26.41
CA THR A 148 8.60 8.88 27.29
C THR A 148 9.00 8.26 28.62
N GLU A 149 8.72 8.95 29.73
CA GLU A 149 9.05 8.47 31.08
C GLU A 149 8.28 7.16 31.40
N GLY A 150 8.94 6.25 32.11
CA GLY A 150 8.34 4.99 32.54
C GLY A 150 8.25 3.91 31.44
N MET A 151 8.69 4.18 30.21
CA MET A 151 8.71 3.16 29.15
C MET A 151 9.82 2.14 29.39
N VAL A 152 9.44 0.86 29.31
CA VAL A 152 10.29 -0.30 29.54
C VAL A 152 10.23 -1.29 28.39
N ILE A 153 11.29 -2.06 28.24
CA ILE A 153 11.38 -3.22 27.35
C ILE A 153 11.61 -4.48 28.16
N SER A 154 11.02 -5.58 27.75
CA SER A 154 11.35 -6.93 28.23
C SER A 154 11.57 -7.85 27.03
N ALA A 155 12.28 -8.96 27.27
CA ALA A 155 12.55 -9.97 26.25
C ALA A 155 12.27 -11.37 26.82
N SER A 156 11.87 -12.30 25.95
CA SER A 156 11.59 -13.70 26.34
C SER A 156 12.83 -14.45 26.87
N HIS A 157 14.03 -13.95 26.55
CA HIS A 157 15.33 -14.38 27.05
C HIS A 157 16.39 -13.34 26.69
N ASP A 158 17.63 -13.48 27.17
CA ASP A 158 18.70 -12.56 26.84
C ASP A 158 19.02 -12.56 25.33
N VAL A 159 19.51 -11.43 24.84
CA VAL A 159 19.92 -11.21 23.44
C VAL A 159 21.44 -11.06 23.32
N SER A 160 22.19 -11.75 24.17
CA SER A 160 23.65 -11.65 24.28
C SER A 160 24.42 -12.24 23.09
N THR A 161 23.77 -13.10 22.30
CA THR A 161 24.32 -13.68 21.06
C THR A 161 23.37 -13.45 19.90
N GLN A 162 23.90 -13.49 18.68
CA GLN A 162 23.07 -13.32 17.46
C GLN A 162 21.93 -14.34 17.40
N GLU A 163 22.20 -15.63 17.64
CA GLU A 163 21.18 -16.69 17.64
C GLU A 163 20.07 -16.42 18.68
N ARG A 164 20.43 -15.95 19.88
CA ARG A 164 19.47 -15.61 20.91
C ARG A 164 18.68 -14.35 20.54
N ALA A 165 19.35 -13.34 20.01
CA ALA A 165 18.69 -12.12 19.51
C ALA A 165 17.68 -12.42 18.39
N GLU A 166 18.01 -13.30 17.46
CA GLU A 166 17.11 -13.73 16.38
C GLU A 166 15.84 -14.42 16.90
N ASN A 167 15.94 -15.22 17.95
CA ASN A 167 14.84 -16.00 18.52
C ASN A 167 14.08 -15.29 19.66
N ALA A 168 14.57 -14.16 20.19
CA ALA A 168 13.90 -13.42 21.24
C ALA A 168 12.64 -12.73 20.74
N THR A 169 11.57 -12.77 21.53
CA THR A 169 10.45 -11.84 21.42
C THR A 169 10.67 -10.67 22.37
N ILE A 170 10.32 -9.47 21.94
CA ILE A 170 10.42 -8.25 22.75
C ILE A 170 9.05 -7.63 22.96
N VAL A 171 8.86 -7.01 24.12
CA VAL A 171 7.60 -6.36 24.50
C VAL A 171 7.91 -4.99 25.10
N PHE A 172 7.24 -3.96 24.62
CA PHE A 172 7.24 -2.62 25.23
C PHE A 172 6.04 -2.46 26.15
N SER A 173 6.23 -1.80 27.28
CA SER A 173 5.15 -1.46 28.21
C SER A 173 5.50 -0.24 29.03
N HIS A 174 4.56 0.27 29.82
CA HIS A 174 4.77 1.36 30.75
C HIS A 174 4.78 0.84 32.19
N VAL A 175 5.57 1.48 33.06
CA VAL A 175 5.53 1.30 34.52
C VAL A 175 5.58 2.66 35.20
N ASN A 176 4.78 2.83 36.27
CA ASN A 176 4.76 4.04 37.10
C ASN A 176 5.60 3.91 38.37
N THR A 177 6.29 2.78 38.52
CA THR A 177 7.11 2.47 39.68
C THR A 177 8.60 2.56 39.36
N THR A 178 9.41 2.98 40.37
CA THR A 178 10.87 2.98 40.22
C THR A 178 11.38 1.54 40.19
N LEU A 179 12.03 1.17 39.11
CA LEU A 179 12.67 -0.14 38.96
C LEU A 179 14.00 -0.20 39.73
N PRO A 180 14.46 -1.41 40.18
CA PRO A 180 15.80 -1.56 40.74
C PRO A 180 16.91 -1.15 39.79
N LEU A 181 17.90 -0.39 40.28
CA LEU A 181 18.97 0.21 39.47
C LEU A 181 20.04 -0.76 38.95
N ASP A 182 20.15 -1.97 39.52
CA ASP A 182 21.24 -2.92 39.23
C ASP A 182 20.75 -4.18 38.50
N GLN A 183 19.74 -4.06 37.64
CA GLN A 183 19.24 -5.21 36.87
C GLN A 183 20.09 -5.46 35.63
N PRO A 184 20.45 -6.75 35.32
CA PRO A 184 21.10 -7.05 34.04
C PRO A 184 20.23 -6.65 32.86
N SER A 185 20.82 -5.89 31.93
CA SER A 185 20.15 -5.47 30.67
C SER A 185 19.81 -6.68 29.80
N ILE A 186 18.85 -6.53 28.88
CA ILE A 186 18.45 -7.58 27.91
C ILE A 186 19.63 -8.17 27.12
N SER A 187 20.70 -7.40 26.92
CA SER A 187 21.92 -7.84 26.22
C SER A 187 22.90 -8.59 27.12
N SER A 188 22.66 -8.67 28.44
CA SER A 188 23.48 -9.39 29.38
C SER A 188 23.14 -10.89 29.40
N PRO A 189 24.16 -11.80 29.43
CA PRO A 189 23.90 -13.24 29.62
C PRO A 189 23.20 -13.59 30.96
N ASP A 190 23.26 -12.67 31.92
CA ASP A 190 22.62 -12.83 33.25
C ASP A 190 21.19 -12.26 33.29
N TYR A 191 20.65 -11.80 32.13
CA TYR A 191 19.27 -11.30 32.05
C TYR A 191 18.24 -12.38 32.44
N VAL A 192 17.32 -12.01 33.28
CA VAL A 192 16.21 -12.88 33.64
C VAL A 192 15.05 -12.66 32.69
N PRO A 193 14.52 -13.69 32.02
CA PRO A 193 13.40 -13.56 31.08
C PRO A 193 12.25 -12.72 31.64
N ASP A 194 11.64 -11.92 30.77
CA ASP A 194 10.48 -11.05 31.04
C ASP A 194 10.72 -9.94 32.09
N THR A 195 11.97 -9.75 32.55
CA THR A 195 12.33 -8.63 33.44
C THR A 195 12.21 -7.31 32.65
N LYS A 196 11.50 -6.34 33.22
CA LYS A 196 11.31 -5.00 32.66
C LYS A 196 12.53 -4.13 32.89
N ILE A 197 13.13 -3.62 31.82
CA ILE A 197 14.30 -2.72 31.82
C ILE A 197 13.88 -1.40 31.22
N PRO A 198 14.24 -0.24 31.83
CA PRO A 198 14.01 1.07 31.19
C PRO A 198 14.61 1.11 29.79
N VAL A 199 13.83 1.55 28.79
CA VAL A 199 14.26 1.51 27.37
C VAL A 199 15.57 2.28 27.17
N GLN A 200 15.75 3.42 27.86
CA GLN A 200 16.98 4.21 27.79
C GLN A 200 18.19 3.45 28.32
N GLU A 201 18.05 2.72 29.44
CA GLU A 201 19.14 1.92 30.02
C GLU A 201 19.46 0.73 29.10
N ALA A 202 18.45 0.03 28.61
CA ALA A 202 18.63 -1.06 27.66
C ALA A 202 19.39 -0.60 26.41
N ALA A 203 19.09 0.61 25.89
CA ALA A 203 19.77 1.18 24.73
C ALA A 203 21.20 1.59 25.02
N MET A 204 21.50 2.18 26.20
CA MET A 204 22.85 2.58 26.58
C MET A 204 23.77 1.36 26.81
N ASP A 205 23.24 0.29 27.38
CA ASP A 205 23.98 -0.93 27.71
C ASP A 205 24.09 -1.92 26.54
N PHE A 206 23.41 -1.63 25.44
CA PHE A 206 23.39 -2.53 24.27
C PHE A 206 24.74 -2.52 23.53
N PRO A 207 25.20 -3.67 22.99
CA PRO A 207 26.36 -3.71 22.11
C PRO A 207 26.22 -2.73 20.93
N GLY A 208 27.15 -1.77 20.80
CA GLY A 208 27.03 -0.65 19.85
C GLY A 208 26.20 0.55 20.34
N GLY A 209 25.80 0.53 21.64
CA GLY A 209 25.04 1.61 22.26
C GLY A 209 23.64 1.77 21.65
N THR A 210 23.10 2.98 21.71
CA THR A 210 21.76 3.31 21.20
C THR A 210 21.57 2.91 19.74
N GLU A 211 22.57 3.09 18.88
CA GLU A 211 22.48 2.69 17.47
C GLU A 211 22.34 1.17 17.32
N GLY A 212 23.17 0.37 18.03
CA GLY A 212 23.06 -1.08 18.02
C GLY A 212 21.70 -1.57 18.55
N PHE A 213 21.16 -0.90 19.57
CA PHE A 213 19.81 -1.18 20.07
C PHE A 213 18.72 -0.89 19.04
N PHE A 214 18.80 0.24 18.33
CA PHE A 214 17.86 0.55 17.25
C PHE A 214 17.90 -0.51 16.16
N GLN A 215 19.08 -0.88 15.68
CA GLN A 215 19.23 -1.92 14.65
C GLN A 215 18.63 -3.27 15.12
N PHE A 216 18.87 -3.64 16.38
CA PHE A 216 18.27 -4.83 16.95
C PHE A 216 16.75 -4.76 16.95
N VAL A 217 16.16 -3.69 17.51
CA VAL A 217 14.69 -3.53 17.60
C VAL A 217 14.07 -3.51 16.21
N LEU A 218 14.62 -2.76 15.25
CA LEU A 218 14.13 -2.71 13.88
C LEU A 218 14.19 -4.08 13.20
N SER A 219 15.24 -4.87 13.44
CA SER A 219 15.35 -6.23 12.90
C SER A 219 14.24 -7.18 13.37
N LYS A 220 13.56 -6.86 14.47
CA LYS A 220 12.44 -7.62 15.03
C LYS A 220 11.09 -7.20 14.44
N MET A 221 11.05 -6.18 13.59
CA MET A 221 9.80 -5.59 13.10
C MET A 221 9.83 -5.26 11.60
N THR A 222 10.94 -5.49 10.90
CA THR A 222 11.06 -5.17 9.48
C THR A 222 11.60 -6.36 8.70
N VAL A 223 10.99 -6.67 7.58
CA VAL A 223 11.45 -7.73 6.66
C VAL A 223 12.80 -7.31 6.07
N SER A 224 13.80 -8.20 6.18
CA SER A 224 15.10 -7.92 5.59
C SER A 224 15.06 -8.04 4.05
N PRO A 225 15.88 -7.24 3.31
CA PRO A 225 16.02 -7.41 1.88
C PRO A 225 16.40 -8.84 1.46
N GLU A 226 17.27 -9.48 2.23
CA GLU A 226 17.73 -10.85 1.99
C GLU A 226 16.58 -11.85 2.10
N ASP A 227 15.70 -11.66 3.09
CA ASP A 227 14.55 -12.56 3.28
C ASP A 227 13.54 -12.40 2.15
N SER A 228 13.23 -11.19 1.72
CA SER A 228 12.21 -10.94 0.71
C SER A 228 12.54 -11.59 -0.66
N ILE A 229 13.81 -11.61 -1.05
CA ILE A 229 14.24 -12.13 -2.36
C ILE A 229 14.45 -13.65 -2.40
N ARG A 230 14.28 -14.36 -1.29
CA ARG A 230 14.49 -15.82 -1.20
C ARG A 230 13.25 -16.60 -1.62
N HIS A 231 12.82 -16.44 -2.88
CA HIS A 231 11.63 -17.09 -3.42
C HIS A 231 11.66 -18.63 -3.33
N GLU A 232 12.83 -19.25 -3.27
CA GLU A 232 13.00 -20.70 -3.10
C GLU A 232 12.44 -21.23 -1.75
N LEU A 233 12.25 -20.37 -0.76
CA LEU A 233 11.66 -20.73 0.54
C LEU A 233 10.13 -20.67 0.56
N GLY A 234 9.51 -20.12 -0.51
CA GLY A 234 8.08 -20.02 -0.66
C GLY A 234 7.42 -18.90 0.15
N VAL A 235 6.12 -18.74 -0.08
CA VAL A 235 5.29 -17.67 0.50
C VAL A 235 5.06 -17.91 2.01
N ASP A 236 4.80 -19.14 2.44
CA ASP A 236 4.49 -19.44 3.86
C ASP A 236 5.65 -19.12 4.81
N GLU A 237 6.89 -19.18 4.33
CA GLU A 237 8.06 -18.87 5.16
C GLU A 237 8.17 -17.38 5.43
N ILE A 238 8.03 -16.54 4.40
CA ILE A 238 8.08 -15.08 4.58
C ILE A 238 6.88 -14.59 5.38
N TRP A 239 5.68 -15.16 5.17
CA TRP A 239 4.49 -14.83 5.94
C TRP A 239 4.64 -15.13 7.44
N ARG A 240 5.27 -16.25 7.80
CA ARG A 240 5.53 -16.58 9.21
C ARG A 240 6.42 -15.54 9.88
N LYS A 241 7.44 -15.03 9.18
CA LYS A 241 8.28 -13.94 9.68
C LYS A 241 7.49 -12.65 9.76
N PHE A 242 6.82 -12.27 8.68
CA PHE A 242 6.02 -11.06 8.59
C PHE A 242 4.98 -10.97 9.73
N GLN A 243 4.22 -12.03 9.97
CA GLN A 243 3.26 -12.07 11.08
C GLN A 243 3.89 -11.90 12.46
N SER A 244 5.10 -12.42 12.67
CA SER A 244 5.79 -12.27 13.95
C SER A 244 6.24 -10.84 14.27
N TYR A 245 6.31 -9.97 13.27
CA TYR A 245 6.70 -8.57 13.44
C TYR A 245 5.58 -7.69 14.00
N PHE A 246 4.33 -8.12 13.88
CA PHE A 246 3.19 -7.38 14.45
C PHE A 246 3.14 -7.42 15.98
N ASP A 247 3.62 -8.49 16.62
CA ASP A 247 3.60 -8.60 18.07
C ASP A 247 4.41 -7.48 18.75
N PRO A 248 5.71 -7.30 18.47
CA PRO A 248 6.46 -6.19 19.07
C PRO A 248 5.96 -4.82 18.60
N ALA A 249 5.60 -4.66 17.32
CA ALA A 249 5.07 -3.41 16.78
C ALA A 249 3.78 -2.96 17.50
N GLY A 250 2.85 -3.89 17.73
CA GLY A 250 1.61 -3.61 18.46
C GLY A 250 1.85 -3.16 19.90
N THR A 251 2.89 -3.69 20.58
CA THR A 251 3.19 -3.30 21.97
C THR A 251 3.77 -1.89 22.08
N MET A 252 4.33 -1.33 21.01
CA MET A 252 4.82 0.05 21.00
C MET A 252 3.70 1.09 21.07
N GLN A 253 2.45 0.71 20.76
CA GLN A 253 1.29 1.59 20.62
C GLN A 253 0.21 1.30 21.68
N THR A 254 0.62 1.08 22.93
CA THR A 254 -0.29 0.73 24.03
C THR A 254 -0.37 1.78 25.13
N TYR A 255 0.49 2.79 25.12
CA TYR A 255 0.54 3.83 26.16
C TYR A 255 0.10 5.18 25.58
N GLU A 256 -0.86 5.85 26.21
CA GLU A 256 -1.51 7.07 25.71
C GLU A 256 -0.55 8.15 25.18
N PRO A 257 0.49 8.60 25.91
CA PRO A 257 1.40 9.64 25.40
C PRO A 257 2.13 9.23 24.10
N VAL A 258 2.47 7.95 23.97
CA VAL A 258 3.10 7.43 22.75
C VAL A 258 2.09 7.40 21.61
N VAL A 259 0.86 6.96 21.87
CA VAL A 259 -0.21 6.88 20.84
C VAL A 259 -0.64 8.25 20.36
N ARG A 260 -0.73 9.24 21.24
CA ARG A 260 -1.01 10.63 20.82
C ARG A 260 0.07 11.18 19.89
N THR A 261 1.36 10.99 20.23
CA THR A 261 2.48 11.37 19.38
C THR A 261 2.50 10.58 18.06
N PHE A 262 2.14 9.30 18.12
CA PHE A 262 2.00 8.46 16.93
C PHE A 262 0.96 9.04 15.95
N TYR A 263 -0.25 9.39 16.40
CA TYR A 263 -1.27 9.95 15.52
C TYR A 263 -0.88 11.30 14.93
N GLN A 264 -0.27 12.19 15.74
CA GLN A 264 0.24 13.47 15.22
C GLN A 264 1.25 13.25 14.08
N SER A 265 2.28 12.43 14.33
CA SER A 265 3.29 12.12 13.32
C SER A 265 2.71 11.39 12.11
N LEU A 266 1.72 10.51 12.30
CA LEU A 266 1.06 9.80 11.21
C LEU A 266 0.32 10.78 10.29
N PHE A 267 -0.52 11.64 10.84
CA PHE A 267 -1.30 12.58 10.02
C PHE A 267 -0.42 13.60 9.30
N GLU A 268 0.63 14.10 9.96
CA GLU A 268 1.65 14.96 9.33
C GLU A 268 2.27 14.27 8.11
N ARG A 269 2.77 13.04 8.26
CA ARG A 269 3.40 12.28 7.18
C ARG A 269 2.44 11.94 6.04
N LEU A 270 1.19 11.59 6.34
CA LEU A 270 0.18 11.36 5.31
C LEU A 270 -0.10 12.63 4.50
N ALA A 271 -0.23 13.77 5.17
CA ALA A 271 -0.46 15.06 4.51
C ALA A 271 0.74 15.48 3.65
N GLU A 272 1.98 15.30 4.16
CA GLU A 272 3.24 15.55 3.43
C GLU A 272 3.38 14.64 2.20
N ASP A 273 2.94 13.38 2.29
CA ASP A 273 2.96 12.42 1.18
C ASP A 273 1.82 12.63 0.16
N GLY A 274 1.05 13.73 0.30
CA GLY A 274 -0.02 14.10 -0.64
C GLY A 274 -1.31 13.29 -0.46
N ILE A 275 -1.50 12.67 0.70
CA ILE A 275 -2.71 11.94 1.07
C ILE A 275 -3.64 12.89 1.81
N ARG A 276 -4.92 12.91 1.43
CA ARG A 276 -5.96 13.79 2.01
C ARG A 276 -6.99 13.04 2.84
N TRP A 277 -7.08 11.75 2.67
CA TRP A 277 -8.01 10.86 3.36
C TRP A 277 -7.37 9.50 3.61
N VAL A 278 -7.66 8.88 4.76
CA VAL A 278 -7.15 7.54 5.06
C VAL A 278 -8.24 6.64 5.66
N GLU A 279 -8.27 5.39 5.23
CA GLU A 279 -9.06 4.33 5.85
C GLU A 279 -8.13 3.27 6.41
N ILE A 280 -8.05 3.20 7.73
CA ILE A 280 -7.04 2.46 8.47
C ILE A 280 -7.61 1.14 8.96
N ARG A 281 -6.95 0.03 8.65
CA ARG A 281 -7.25 -1.27 9.24
C ARG A 281 -6.71 -1.33 10.65
N ALA A 282 -7.62 -1.46 11.62
CA ALA A 282 -7.32 -1.63 13.04
C ALA A 282 -8.37 -2.55 13.68
N GLY A 283 -7.99 -3.34 14.65
CA GLY A 283 -8.89 -4.34 15.22
C GLY A 283 -8.80 -4.46 16.75
N GLY A 284 -9.48 -5.42 17.30
CA GLY A 284 -9.76 -5.59 18.73
C GLY A 284 -8.55 -5.66 19.68
N SER A 285 -7.32 -5.77 19.18
CA SER A 285 -6.11 -5.59 19.99
C SER A 285 -5.66 -4.13 20.10
N SER A 286 -6.02 -3.29 19.15
CA SER A 286 -5.63 -1.87 19.11
C SER A 286 -6.33 -1.04 20.18
N GLY A 287 -7.44 -1.50 20.74
CA GLY A 287 -8.24 -0.75 21.71
C GLY A 287 -7.78 -0.81 23.18
N LYS A 288 -6.70 -1.55 23.49
CA LYS A 288 -6.21 -1.67 24.87
C LYS A 288 -5.17 -0.59 25.16
N LEU A 289 -5.64 0.62 25.40
CA LEU A 289 -4.78 1.76 25.67
C LEU A 289 -4.61 1.94 27.18
N VAL A 290 -3.38 2.20 27.63
CA VAL A 290 -3.02 2.52 29.02
C VAL A 290 -3.01 4.03 29.16
N HIS A 291 -3.76 4.58 30.12
CA HIS A 291 -3.78 6.01 30.43
C HIS A 291 -2.41 6.52 30.90
N GLU A 292 -2.17 7.80 30.70
CA GLU A 292 -0.98 8.45 31.25
C GLU A 292 -0.90 8.27 32.77
N GLY A 293 0.21 7.70 33.24
CA GLY A 293 0.46 7.42 34.66
C GLY A 293 -0.10 6.10 35.19
N ASP A 294 -0.84 5.34 34.40
CA ASP A 294 -1.33 4.00 34.76
C ASP A 294 -0.42 2.89 34.24
N GLU A 295 -0.61 1.65 34.73
CA GLU A 295 0.10 0.45 34.28
C GLU A 295 -0.83 -0.54 33.57
N ASP A 296 -2.11 -0.53 33.90
CA ASP A 296 -3.11 -1.42 33.34
C ASP A 296 -3.88 -0.73 32.21
N PRO A 297 -4.21 -1.46 31.15
CA PRO A 297 -5.00 -0.89 30.04
C PRO A 297 -6.44 -0.59 30.52
N ASP A 298 -7.02 0.46 29.92
CA ASP A 298 -8.42 0.78 30.12
C ASP A 298 -9.30 -0.43 29.75
N PRO A 299 -10.18 -0.88 30.64
CA PRO A 299 -11.12 -1.95 30.34
C PRO A 299 -12.15 -1.54 29.27
N ASP A 300 -12.39 -0.24 29.09
CA ASP A 300 -13.26 0.31 28.07
C ASP A 300 -12.45 0.65 26.79
N LEU A 301 -12.74 -0.08 25.72
CA LEU A 301 -12.08 0.14 24.42
C LEU A 301 -12.43 1.48 23.77
N ASP A 302 -13.32 2.28 24.36
CA ASP A 302 -13.73 3.58 23.83
C ASP A 302 -12.62 4.60 23.90
N PHE A 303 -11.79 4.56 24.95
CA PHE A 303 -10.74 5.54 25.16
C PHE A 303 -9.76 5.64 23.98
N TRP A 304 -9.45 4.52 23.34
CA TRP A 304 -8.63 4.53 22.12
C TRP A 304 -9.29 5.33 20.97
N TRP A 305 -10.62 5.21 20.82
CA TRP A 305 -11.38 5.94 19.80
C TRP A 305 -11.45 7.43 20.11
N GLU A 306 -11.61 7.78 21.39
CA GLU A 306 -11.60 9.16 21.87
C GLU A 306 -10.25 9.83 21.59
N VAL A 307 -9.14 9.15 21.86
CA VAL A 307 -7.79 9.64 21.54
C VAL A 307 -7.62 9.86 20.02
N LEU A 308 -8.08 8.93 19.20
CA LEU A 308 -8.05 9.10 17.74
C LEU A 308 -8.86 10.33 17.29
N GLU A 309 -10.08 10.48 17.79
CA GLU A 309 -10.95 11.61 17.47
C GLU A 309 -10.32 12.95 17.85
N GLU A 310 -9.78 13.05 19.06
CA GLU A 310 -9.10 14.24 19.57
C GLU A 310 -7.86 14.62 18.74
N GLU A 311 -6.98 13.66 18.45
CA GLU A 311 -5.74 13.94 17.71
C GLU A 311 -6.03 14.26 16.24
N LEU A 312 -7.05 13.63 15.63
CA LEU A 312 -7.51 13.97 14.29
C LEU A 312 -8.05 15.40 14.23
N ALA A 313 -8.91 15.77 15.18
CA ALA A 313 -9.46 17.13 15.25
C ALA A 313 -8.35 18.18 15.45
N LYS A 314 -7.40 17.93 16.37
CA LYS A 314 -6.23 18.82 16.57
C LYS A 314 -5.42 19.02 15.30
N PHE A 315 -5.17 17.92 14.56
CA PHE A 315 -4.41 18.01 13.31
C PHE A 315 -5.17 18.81 12.25
N GLN A 316 -6.47 18.55 12.08
CA GLN A 316 -7.30 19.29 11.10
C GLN A 316 -7.42 20.79 11.41
N ASP A 317 -7.32 21.18 12.68
CA ASP A 317 -7.32 22.59 13.11
C ASP A 317 -5.94 23.27 12.93
N SER A 318 -4.87 22.53 12.61
CA SER A 318 -3.55 23.07 12.35
C SER A 318 -3.40 23.62 10.92
N GLU A 319 -2.36 24.42 10.66
CA GLU A 319 -2.05 24.92 9.32
C GLU A 319 -1.71 23.78 8.37
N GLU A 320 -0.90 22.82 8.82
CA GLU A 320 -0.46 21.65 8.08
C GLU A 320 -1.63 20.69 7.75
N GLY A 321 -2.58 20.56 8.69
CA GLY A 321 -3.74 19.68 8.55
C GLY A 321 -4.92 20.30 7.81
N SER A 322 -4.86 21.58 7.46
CA SER A 322 -5.99 22.33 6.86
C SER A 322 -6.55 21.73 5.57
N LYS A 323 -5.74 20.96 4.85
CA LYS A 323 -6.13 20.22 3.64
C LYS A 323 -6.38 18.73 3.88
N PHE A 324 -6.22 18.22 5.11
CA PHE A 324 -6.44 16.82 5.45
C PHE A 324 -7.92 16.60 5.80
N TRP A 325 -8.59 15.75 5.02
CA TRP A 325 -10.05 15.60 5.11
C TRP A 325 -10.50 14.68 6.23
N GLY A 326 -9.62 13.80 6.72
CA GLY A 326 -9.92 12.94 7.85
C GLY A 326 -9.47 11.50 7.70
N ALA A 327 -9.89 10.70 8.66
CA ALA A 327 -9.58 9.28 8.77
C ALA A 327 -10.82 8.49 9.21
N ARG A 328 -10.94 7.23 8.77
CA ARG A 328 -11.91 6.27 9.28
C ARG A 328 -11.25 4.90 9.50
N ILE A 329 -11.81 4.13 10.39
CA ILE A 329 -11.31 2.80 10.77
C ILE A 329 -12.12 1.71 10.08
N ILE A 330 -11.43 0.79 9.42
CA ILE A 330 -11.97 -0.50 9.00
C ILE A 330 -11.62 -1.49 10.12
N TRP A 331 -12.65 -1.92 10.88
CA TRP A 331 -12.46 -2.92 11.92
C TRP A 331 -11.96 -4.21 11.30
N SER A 332 -10.84 -4.72 11.81
CA SER A 332 -10.18 -5.88 11.23
C SER A 332 -10.01 -6.99 12.27
N ASP A 333 -10.45 -8.19 11.91
CA ASP A 333 -10.27 -9.40 12.70
C ASP A 333 -9.32 -10.39 12.01
N SER A 334 -8.58 -11.17 12.80
CA SER A 334 -7.73 -12.22 12.24
C SER A 334 -8.57 -13.36 11.66
N ARG A 335 -8.22 -13.84 10.46
CA ARG A 335 -8.77 -15.06 9.83
C ARG A 335 -8.54 -16.33 10.66
N GLY A 336 -7.71 -16.27 11.68
CA GLY A 336 -7.56 -17.38 12.64
C GLY A 336 -8.73 -17.52 13.63
N LYS A 337 -9.63 -16.51 13.72
CA LYS A 337 -10.83 -16.56 14.56
C LYS A 337 -12.00 -17.17 13.80
N GLN A 338 -12.84 -17.94 14.50
CA GLN A 338 -14.12 -18.47 13.98
C GLN A 338 -15.13 -18.66 15.12
N GLY A 339 -16.38 -18.90 14.80
CA GLY A 339 -17.46 -19.17 15.75
C GLY A 339 -17.62 -18.06 16.78
N ALA A 340 -17.76 -18.44 18.07
CA ALA A 340 -17.99 -17.51 19.16
C ALA A 340 -16.88 -16.46 19.32
N ALA A 341 -15.64 -16.78 19.01
CA ALA A 341 -14.53 -15.83 19.12
C ALA A 341 -14.68 -14.70 18.08
N LEU A 342 -15.07 -15.02 16.85
CA LEU A 342 -15.28 -14.04 15.80
C LEU A 342 -16.55 -13.22 16.05
N THR A 343 -17.70 -13.86 16.34
CA THR A 343 -18.96 -13.15 16.60
C THR A 343 -18.92 -12.25 17.84
N SER A 344 -18.10 -12.60 18.86
CA SER A 344 -17.85 -11.71 20.01
C SER A 344 -17.12 -10.44 19.59
N SER A 345 -16.07 -10.56 18.75
CA SER A 345 -15.34 -9.40 18.22
C SER A 345 -16.23 -8.56 17.30
N MET A 346 -17.02 -9.19 16.43
CA MET A 346 -18.01 -8.52 15.60
C MET A 346 -19.06 -7.76 16.42
N SER A 347 -19.47 -8.30 17.57
CA SER A 347 -20.41 -7.60 18.49
C SER A 347 -19.79 -6.32 19.04
N ILE A 348 -18.50 -6.34 19.42
CA ILE A 348 -17.75 -5.17 19.86
C ILE A 348 -17.65 -4.15 18.70
N ALA A 349 -17.37 -4.62 17.49
CA ALA A 349 -17.31 -3.76 16.30
C ALA A 349 -18.62 -3.00 16.07
N LEU A 350 -19.77 -3.69 16.23
CA LEU A 350 -21.10 -3.05 16.12
C LEU A 350 -21.36 -2.00 17.21
N GLU A 351 -20.92 -2.27 18.45
CA GLU A 351 -21.02 -1.30 19.55
C GLU A 351 -20.16 -0.06 19.28
N ARG A 352 -18.93 -0.25 18.73
CA ARG A 352 -18.06 0.86 18.32
C ARG A 352 -18.68 1.66 17.17
N LYS A 353 -19.28 0.98 16.20
CA LYS A 353 -20.02 1.64 15.12
C LYS A 353 -21.17 2.51 15.64
N GLU A 354 -21.91 2.04 16.62
CA GLU A 354 -23.00 2.83 17.24
C GLU A 354 -22.50 4.09 17.96
N ARG A 355 -21.30 4.02 18.59
CA ARG A 355 -20.75 5.14 19.37
C ARG A 355 -19.88 6.10 18.54
N PHE A 356 -19.12 5.60 17.59
CA PHE A 356 -18.14 6.34 16.79
C PHE A 356 -18.44 6.24 15.29
N SER A 357 -19.70 6.48 14.90
CA SER A 357 -20.17 6.25 13.52
C SER A 357 -19.36 7.00 12.47
N GLU A 358 -18.91 8.21 12.77
CA GLU A 358 -18.12 9.04 11.86
C GLU A 358 -16.70 8.50 11.64
N LEU A 359 -16.12 7.86 12.65
CA LEU A 359 -14.79 7.25 12.57
C LEU A 359 -14.81 5.79 12.11
N PHE A 360 -15.95 5.12 12.12
CA PHE A 360 -16.04 3.70 11.77
C PHE A 360 -16.48 3.50 10.32
N SER A 361 -15.58 3.03 9.46
CA SER A 361 -15.81 2.83 8.02
C SER A 361 -16.52 1.51 7.69
N GLY A 362 -15.97 0.37 8.11
CA GLY A 362 -16.48 -0.94 7.74
C GLY A 362 -15.73 -2.09 8.40
N TYR A 363 -15.79 -3.27 7.81
CA TYR A 363 -15.29 -4.51 8.40
C TYR A 363 -14.43 -5.32 7.42
N ASP A 364 -13.38 -5.97 7.95
CA ASP A 364 -12.46 -6.84 7.20
C ASP A 364 -11.99 -8.03 8.05
N VAL A 365 -11.44 -9.05 7.39
CA VAL A 365 -10.67 -10.14 8.00
C VAL A 365 -9.29 -10.23 7.36
N VAL A 366 -8.26 -10.25 8.22
CA VAL A 366 -6.85 -10.05 7.86
C VAL A 366 -5.98 -11.23 8.27
N ALA A 367 -4.70 -11.20 7.99
CA ALA A 367 -3.66 -12.21 8.10
C ALA A 367 -3.60 -13.13 6.87
N GLN A 368 -2.56 -13.97 6.80
CA GLN A 368 -2.30 -14.82 5.63
C GLN A 368 -3.54 -15.61 5.19
N GLU A 369 -3.95 -15.42 3.94
CA GLU A 369 -5.13 -16.11 3.42
C GLU A 369 -4.93 -17.63 3.30
N ASP A 370 -3.74 -18.07 2.83
CA ASP A 370 -3.47 -19.49 2.54
C ASP A 370 -3.47 -20.39 3.79
N LEU A 371 -3.16 -19.85 4.97
CA LEU A 371 -3.12 -20.59 6.24
C LEU A 371 -4.26 -20.22 7.19
N GLY A 372 -5.07 -19.22 6.85
CA GLY A 372 -6.24 -18.79 7.62
C GLY A 372 -7.53 -19.46 7.15
N HIS A 373 -8.64 -19.14 7.81
CA HIS A 373 -9.96 -19.54 7.32
C HIS A 373 -10.33 -18.78 6.04
N SER A 374 -10.83 -19.50 5.05
CA SER A 374 -11.40 -18.92 3.85
C SER A 374 -12.70 -18.17 4.13
N LEU A 375 -13.10 -17.23 3.25
CA LEU A 375 -14.36 -16.49 3.42
C LEU A 375 -15.58 -17.40 3.44
N ILE A 376 -15.56 -18.50 2.69
CA ILE A 376 -16.66 -19.48 2.70
C ILE A 376 -16.76 -20.23 4.03
N GLU A 377 -15.64 -20.52 4.70
CA GLU A 377 -15.66 -21.14 6.02
C GLU A 377 -16.21 -20.19 7.09
N LEU A 378 -16.00 -18.86 6.94
CA LEU A 378 -16.51 -17.81 7.82
C LEU A 378 -17.89 -17.26 7.38
N ALA A 379 -18.49 -17.82 6.33
CA ALA A 379 -19.77 -17.35 5.82
C ALA A 379 -20.91 -17.33 6.85
N PRO A 380 -21.04 -18.29 7.78
CA PRO A 380 -22.07 -18.22 8.81
C PRO A 380 -21.95 -16.97 9.69
N GLU A 381 -20.72 -16.58 10.07
CA GLU A 381 -20.47 -15.40 10.89
C GLU A 381 -20.73 -14.11 10.12
N PHE A 382 -20.37 -14.05 8.84
CA PHE A 382 -20.64 -12.87 8.00
C PHE A 382 -22.12 -12.68 7.74
N ILE A 383 -22.89 -13.75 7.51
CA ILE A 383 -24.35 -13.69 7.36
C ILE A 383 -24.95 -13.19 8.68
N TRP A 384 -24.54 -13.76 9.82
CA TRP A 384 -24.97 -13.29 11.13
C TRP A 384 -24.66 -11.81 11.34
N PHE A 385 -23.45 -11.34 10.95
CA PHE A 385 -23.04 -9.95 11.07
C PHE A 385 -23.93 -9.02 10.24
N GLN A 386 -24.24 -9.39 8.99
CA GLN A 386 -25.17 -8.64 8.14
C GLN A 386 -26.58 -8.57 8.76
N GLU A 387 -27.09 -9.67 9.31
CA GLU A 387 -28.37 -9.66 10.02
C GLU A 387 -28.35 -8.71 11.23
N GLN A 388 -27.23 -8.67 11.99
CA GLN A 388 -27.09 -7.75 13.13
C GLN A 388 -27.02 -6.29 12.69
N THR A 389 -26.32 -5.97 11.60
CA THR A 389 -26.27 -4.60 11.04
C THR A 389 -27.66 -4.14 10.59
N GLU A 390 -28.41 -5.01 9.90
CA GLU A 390 -29.79 -4.71 9.48
C GLU A 390 -30.72 -4.46 10.68
N GLN A 391 -30.69 -5.34 11.70
CA GLN A 391 -31.52 -5.21 12.91
C GLN A 391 -31.25 -3.92 13.68
N ARG A 392 -29.99 -3.43 13.67
CA ARG A 392 -29.58 -2.19 14.35
C ARG A 392 -29.68 -0.95 13.45
N ASN A 393 -30.06 -1.12 12.19
CA ASN A 393 -30.09 -0.07 11.17
C ASN A 393 -28.73 0.64 11.02
N LEU A 394 -27.64 -0.15 10.98
CA LEU A 394 -26.27 0.31 10.79
C LEU A 394 -25.80 0.05 9.36
N THR A 395 -24.93 0.92 8.87
CA THR A 395 -24.20 0.71 7.61
C THR A 395 -22.75 0.30 7.92
N VAL A 396 -22.44 -0.97 7.73
CA VAL A 396 -21.10 -1.54 7.93
C VAL A 396 -20.72 -2.38 6.71
N PRO A 397 -20.18 -1.75 5.65
CA PRO A 397 -19.76 -2.48 4.46
C PRO A 397 -18.55 -3.36 4.73
N PHE A 398 -18.37 -4.41 3.92
CA PHE A 398 -17.16 -5.20 3.88
C PHE A 398 -16.09 -4.59 2.96
N PHE A 399 -14.83 -4.77 3.35
CA PHE A 399 -13.62 -4.39 2.61
C PHE A 399 -12.61 -5.55 2.66
N PHE A 400 -13.04 -6.74 2.20
CA PHE A 400 -12.31 -7.98 2.42
C PHE A 400 -10.96 -8.05 1.68
N HIS A 401 -9.92 -8.51 2.40
CA HIS A 401 -8.80 -9.16 1.76
C HIS A 401 -9.29 -10.39 1.02
N ALA A 402 -9.02 -10.49 -0.27
CA ALA A 402 -9.33 -11.66 -1.06
C ALA A 402 -8.39 -11.80 -2.26
N GLY A 403 -7.90 -13.00 -2.47
CA GLY A 403 -7.01 -13.34 -3.57
C GLY A 403 -5.57 -12.89 -3.38
N GLU A 404 -5.11 -12.65 -2.17
CA GLU A 404 -3.69 -12.44 -1.87
C GLU A 404 -2.97 -13.79 -1.80
N THR A 405 -2.89 -14.47 -2.93
CA THR A 405 -2.37 -15.83 -3.04
C THR A 405 -1.78 -16.13 -4.42
N LEU A 406 -0.85 -17.07 -4.45
CA LEU A 406 -0.41 -17.75 -5.68
C LEU A 406 -1.29 -18.96 -6.02
N GLY A 407 -2.25 -19.32 -5.15
CA GLY A 407 -3.20 -20.40 -5.33
C GLY A 407 -3.91 -20.35 -6.70
N ASP A 408 -4.34 -21.49 -7.21
CA ASP A 408 -5.01 -21.64 -8.50
C ASP A 408 -6.19 -22.62 -8.36
N GLY A 409 -7.38 -22.06 -8.11
CA GLY A 409 -8.61 -22.82 -7.89
C GLY A 409 -8.71 -23.49 -6.51
N ASN A 410 -7.86 -23.15 -5.55
CA ASN A 410 -7.99 -23.57 -4.15
C ASN A 410 -8.95 -22.64 -3.38
N ALA A 411 -9.22 -22.96 -2.10
CA ALA A 411 -10.17 -22.20 -1.28
C ALA A 411 -9.77 -20.71 -1.14
N THR A 412 -8.48 -20.41 -1.05
CA THR A 412 -7.97 -19.04 -0.93
C THR A 412 -8.19 -18.24 -2.21
N ASP A 413 -7.85 -18.80 -3.36
CA ASP A 413 -8.10 -18.18 -4.67
C ASP A 413 -9.61 -17.92 -4.89
N LEU A 414 -10.46 -18.81 -4.38
CA LEU A 414 -11.92 -18.70 -4.47
C LEU A 414 -12.52 -17.68 -3.48
N ASN A 415 -11.77 -17.14 -2.51
CA ASN A 415 -12.21 -16.03 -1.64
C ASN A 415 -12.70 -14.83 -2.45
N LEU A 416 -12.15 -14.61 -3.65
CA LEU A 416 -12.59 -13.55 -4.56
C LEU A 416 -14.09 -13.65 -4.92
N PHE A 417 -14.60 -14.87 -5.12
CA PHE A 417 -16.01 -15.10 -5.43
C PHE A 417 -16.88 -14.80 -4.21
N ASP A 418 -16.44 -15.23 -3.03
CA ASP A 418 -17.17 -14.99 -1.79
C ASP A 418 -17.20 -13.50 -1.43
N ALA A 419 -16.09 -12.77 -1.62
CA ALA A 419 -16.04 -11.33 -1.44
C ALA A 419 -17.07 -10.60 -2.31
N VAL A 420 -17.18 -10.96 -3.60
CA VAL A 420 -18.20 -10.40 -4.52
C VAL A 420 -19.61 -10.75 -4.06
N LEU A 421 -19.86 -12.02 -3.66
CA LEU A 421 -21.17 -12.47 -3.20
C LEU A 421 -21.61 -11.81 -1.88
N PHE A 422 -20.65 -11.50 -0.98
CA PHE A 422 -20.90 -10.70 0.23
C PHE A 422 -21.01 -9.20 -0.05
N LYS A 423 -20.93 -8.77 -1.31
CA LYS A 423 -21.04 -7.37 -1.75
C LYS A 423 -19.96 -6.49 -1.12
N THR A 424 -18.73 -6.99 -1.06
CA THR A 424 -17.62 -6.14 -0.65
C THR A 424 -17.55 -4.88 -1.51
N ARG A 425 -17.34 -3.72 -0.91
CA ARG A 425 -17.20 -2.47 -1.69
C ARG A 425 -15.85 -2.35 -2.37
N ARG A 426 -14.82 -2.93 -1.76
CA ARG A 426 -13.47 -3.01 -2.29
C ARG A 426 -12.86 -4.36 -1.92
N ILE A 427 -11.92 -4.81 -2.71
CA ILE A 427 -11.16 -6.05 -2.48
C ILE A 427 -9.72 -5.65 -2.15
N GLY A 428 -9.23 -6.05 -0.96
CA GLY A 428 -7.83 -5.92 -0.61
C GLY A 428 -6.97 -6.87 -1.45
N HIS A 429 -5.88 -6.36 -2.03
CA HIS A 429 -4.94 -6.99 -2.94
C HIS A 429 -5.53 -7.49 -4.26
N GLY A 430 -6.48 -8.41 -4.23
CA GLY A 430 -7.07 -8.99 -5.44
C GLY A 430 -6.02 -9.60 -6.39
N PHE A 431 -4.84 -10.00 -5.88
CA PHE A 431 -3.68 -10.38 -6.68
C PHE A 431 -4.00 -11.49 -7.69
N SER A 432 -4.77 -12.49 -7.30
CA SER A 432 -5.13 -13.63 -8.17
C SER A 432 -6.32 -13.36 -9.11
N LEU A 433 -6.98 -12.19 -9.03
CA LEU A 433 -8.17 -11.84 -9.83
C LEU A 433 -7.93 -11.97 -11.34
N TYR A 434 -6.72 -11.67 -11.82
CA TYR A 434 -6.38 -11.76 -13.25
C TYR A 434 -6.60 -13.15 -13.87
N LYS A 435 -6.68 -14.21 -13.05
CA LYS A 435 -6.94 -15.59 -13.47
C LYS A 435 -8.42 -15.85 -13.78
N HIS A 436 -9.32 -14.96 -13.35
CA HIS A 436 -10.77 -15.17 -13.34
C HIS A 436 -11.52 -14.19 -14.26
N PRO A 437 -11.47 -14.36 -15.61
CA PRO A 437 -12.04 -13.38 -16.55
C PRO A 437 -13.53 -13.13 -16.35
N LYS A 438 -14.30 -14.12 -15.91
CA LYS A 438 -15.73 -13.93 -15.61
C LYS A 438 -15.97 -13.17 -14.31
N LEU A 439 -15.13 -13.37 -13.31
CA LEU A 439 -15.21 -12.60 -12.07
C LEU A 439 -14.76 -11.15 -12.28
N ILE A 440 -13.83 -10.91 -13.21
CA ILE A 440 -13.49 -9.54 -13.64
C ILE A 440 -14.73 -8.81 -14.17
N ASP A 441 -15.52 -9.45 -15.03
CA ASP A 441 -16.79 -8.87 -15.52
C ASP A 441 -17.69 -8.47 -14.33
N GLU A 442 -17.88 -9.37 -13.35
CA GLU A 442 -18.70 -9.12 -12.14
C GLU A 442 -18.14 -7.99 -11.25
N VAL A 443 -16.82 -7.94 -11.06
CA VAL A 443 -16.14 -6.88 -10.28
C VAL A 443 -16.38 -5.51 -10.92
N VAL A 444 -16.25 -5.42 -12.23
CA VAL A 444 -16.47 -4.18 -13.00
C VAL A 444 -17.97 -3.79 -12.98
N GLU A 445 -18.89 -4.74 -13.24
CA GLU A 445 -20.33 -4.50 -13.29
C GLU A 445 -20.91 -4.08 -11.93
N ASN A 446 -20.37 -4.62 -10.83
CA ASN A 446 -20.79 -4.27 -9.47
C ASN A 446 -20.09 -3.04 -8.89
N GLY A 447 -19.20 -2.40 -9.64
CA GLY A 447 -18.47 -1.20 -9.18
C GLY A 447 -17.55 -1.46 -8.01
N ILE A 448 -16.96 -2.66 -7.92
CA ILE A 448 -15.99 -3.05 -6.88
C ILE A 448 -14.59 -2.61 -7.30
N MET A 449 -13.85 -1.96 -6.40
CA MET A 449 -12.47 -1.55 -6.65
C MET A 449 -11.48 -2.51 -5.99
N VAL A 450 -10.30 -2.69 -6.60
CA VAL A 450 -9.20 -3.45 -6.02
C VAL A 450 -8.17 -2.49 -5.39
N GLU A 451 -7.86 -2.72 -4.13
CA GLU A 451 -6.81 -2.02 -3.36
C GLU A 451 -5.48 -2.72 -3.60
N VAL A 452 -4.70 -2.22 -4.52
CA VAL A 452 -3.45 -2.88 -4.96
C VAL A 452 -2.29 -2.41 -4.09
N CYS A 453 -1.53 -3.36 -3.52
CA CYS A 453 -0.37 -3.13 -2.67
C CYS A 453 0.91 -3.70 -3.32
N PRO A 454 1.50 -2.99 -4.29
CA PRO A 454 2.55 -3.56 -5.15
C PRO A 454 3.78 -4.01 -4.37
N ILE A 455 4.31 -3.18 -3.47
CA ILE A 455 5.52 -3.49 -2.69
C ILE A 455 5.25 -4.63 -1.71
N SER A 456 4.07 -4.68 -1.09
CA SER A 456 3.69 -5.83 -0.25
C SER A 456 3.76 -7.13 -1.04
N ASN A 457 3.19 -7.14 -2.24
CA ASN A 457 3.18 -8.34 -3.10
C ASN A 457 4.60 -8.74 -3.57
N GLU A 458 5.54 -7.80 -3.72
CA GLU A 458 6.94 -8.11 -3.96
C GLU A 458 7.62 -8.69 -2.71
N VAL A 459 7.55 -7.97 -1.58
CA VAL A 459 8.24 -8.32 -0.33
C VAL A 459 7.74 -9.65 0.24
N LEU A 460 6.43 -9.93 0.12
CA LEU A 460 5.81 -11.18 0.53
C LEU A 460 5.88 -12.30 -0.54
N ARG A 461 6.70 -12.11 -1.58
CA ARG A 461 7.04 -13.10 -2.61
C ARG A 461 5.89 -13.56 -3.49
N LEU A 462 4.81 -12.80 -3.59
CA LEU A 462 3.75 -13.04 -4.56
C LEU A 462 4.20 -12.64 -5.97
N ALA A 463 5.02 -11.60 -6.10
CA ALA A 463 5.69 -11.21 -7.32
C ALA A 463 7.22 -11.27 -7.14
N THR A 464 7.96 -11.69 -8.17
CA THR A 464 9.43 -11.72 -8.14
C THR A 464 10.03 -10.32 -8.28
N ASP A 465 9.33 -9.47 -8.95
CA ASP A 465 9.57 -8.04 -9.16
C ASP A 465 8.28 -7.40 -9.68
N ILE A 466 8.23 -6.08 -9.72
CA ILE A 466 7.03 -5.34 -10.12
C ILE A 466 6.61 -5.62 -11.57
N LEU A 467 7.52 -6.03 -12.46
CA LEU A 467 7.20 -6.34 -13.86
C LEU A 467 6.28 -7.58 -14.00
N HIS A 468 6.27 -8.43 -12.96
CA HIS A 468 5.42 -9.62 -12.89
C HIS A 468 4.11 -9.39 -12.11
N HIS A 469 3.87 -8.15 -11.65
CA HIS A 469 2.65 -7.81 -10.93
C HIS A 469 1.44 -7.75 -11.87
N PRO A 470 0.24 -8.24 -11.44
CA PRO A 470 -0.97 -8.29 -12.28
C PRO A 470 -1.65 -6.94 -12.55
N LEU A 471 -1.22 -5.84 -11.91
CA LEU A 471 -1.82 -4.51 -12.07
C LEU A 471 -2.04 -4.08 -13.53
N PRO A 472 -1.07 -4.24 -14.47
CA PRO A 472 -1.31 -3.88 -15.88
C PRO A 472 -2.46 -4.67 -16.52
N ALA A 473 -2.64 -5.94 -16.14
CA ALA A 473 -3.74 -6.76 -16.64
C ALA A 473 -5.09 -6.29 -16.07
N MET A 474 -5.14 -5.92 -14.79
CA MET A 474 -6.36 -5.36 -14.17
C MET A 474 -6.76 -4.05 -14.86
N ILE A 475 -5.82 -3.10 -15.03
CA ILE A 475 -6.07 -1.83 -15.73
C ILE A 475 -6.58 -2.08 -17.15
N ALA A 476 -5.96 -2.99 -17.90
CA ALA A 476 -6.35 -3.30 -19.29
C ALA A 476 -7.76 -3.89 -19.38
N ASN A 477 -8.19 -4.66 -18.38
CA ASN A 477 -9.52 -5.26 -18.32
C ASN A 477 -10.59 -4.36 -17.70
N GLY A 478 -10.28 -3.10 -17.42
CA GLY A 478 -11.25 -2.12 -16.91
C GLY A 478 -11.54 -2.23 -15.42
N VAL A 479 -10.79 -3.05 -14.68
CA VAL A 479 -10.97 -3.20 -13.23
C VAL A 479 -10.60 -1.89 -12.53
N PRO A 480 -11.50 -1.28 -11.76
CA PRO A 480 -11.14 -0.12 -10.95
C PRO A 480 -10.05 -0.51 -9.93
N THR A 481 -8.97 0.24 -9.91
CA THR A 481 -7.84 -0.02 -8.99
C THR A 481 -7.37 1.28 -8.35
N ALA A 482 -6.89 1.20 -7.10
CA ALA A 482 -6.14 2.25 -6.44
C ALA A 482 -4.88 1.65 -5.79
N ILE A 483 -3.81 2.44 -5.72
CA ILE A 483 -2.57 2.01 -5.07
C ILE A 483 -2.69 2.24 -3.56
N SER A 484 -2.19 1.28 -2.80
CA SER A 484 -2.07 1.31 -1.35
C SER A 484 -0.71 0.73 -0.92
N ASN A 485 -0.34 0.80 0.37
CA ASN A 485 0.99 0.42 0.83
C ASN A 485 1.00 -0.65 1.94
N ASP A 486 -0.18 -1.11 2.38
CA ASP A 486 -0.35 -2.21 3.33
C ASP A 486 0.35 -1.96 4.69
N ASP A 487 1.56 -2.48 4.88
CA ASP A 487 2.35 -2.42 6.11
C ASP A 487 3.71 -1.73 5.87
N PRO A 488 3.75 -0.45 5.51
CA PRO A 488 4.96 0.18 4.99
C PRO A 488 6.19 0.04 5.90
N ALA A 489 6.06 0.17 7.22
CA ALA A 489 7.20 0.06 8.14
C ALA A 489 7.75 -1.38 8.23
N ILE A 490 6.87 -2.39 8.21
CA ILE A 490 7.29 -3.81 8.20
C ILE A 490 7.92 -4.16 6.85
N LEU A 491 7.41 -3.60 5.75
CA LEU A 491 7.89 -3.85 4.39
C LEU A 491 9.16 -3.04 4.03
N GLY A 492 9.69 -2.28 4.97
CA GLY A 492 10.94 -1.52 4.78
C GLY A 492 10.77 -0.19 4.03
N GLN A 493 9.56 0.36 4.01
CA GLN A 493 9.27 1.71 3.51
C GLN A 493 9.39 2.69 4.67
N ASP A 494 10.53 3.34 4.82
CA ASP A 494 10.89 4.09 6.03
C ASP A 494 10.54 5.57 6.03
N ASP A 495 10.30 6.19 4.86
CA ASP A 495 10.15 7.66 4.79
C ASP A 495 8.78 8.08 4.23
N ALA A 496 8.45 7.66 3.05
CA ALA A 496 7.25 8.11 2.33
C ALA A 496 6.50 6.90 1.76
N GLY A 497 5.78 6.18 2.64
CA GLY A 497 5.22 4.88 2.34
C GLY A 497 4.54 4.78 0.98
N LEU A 498 3.44 5.51 0.75
CA LEU A 498 2.66 5.40 -0.49
C LEU A 498 3.42 5.92 -1.73
N SER A 499 4.34 6.88 -1.57
CA SER A 499 5.17 7.36 -2.68
C SER A 499 6.04 6.26 -3.28
N TYR A 500 6.50 5.29 -2.50
CA TYR A 500 7.30 4.18 -3.01
C TYR A 500 6.47 3.27 -3.93
N ASP A 501 5.23 2.94 -3.56
CA ASP A 501 4.34 2.13 -4.39
C ASP A 501 3.98 2.83 -5.71
N PHE A 502 3.72 4.13 -5.66
CA PHE A 502 3.52 4.96 -6.85
C PHE A 502 4.77 4.99 -7.75
N TYR A 503 5.96 5.12 -7.13
CA TYR A 503 7.22 5.12 -7.87
C TYR A 503 7.48 3.79 -8.58
N GLN A 504 7.37 2.67 -7.85
CA GLN A 504 7.59 1.34 -8.41
C GLN A 504 6.69 1.12 -9.63
N THR A 505 5.43 1.51 -9.54
CA THR A 505 4.47 1.31 -10.64
C THR A 505 4.77 2.17 -11.87
N ILE A 506 5.04 3.47 -11.71
CA ILE A 506 5.31 4.33 -12.88
C ILE A 506 6.66 4.02 -13.50
N GLN A 507 7.65 3.69 -12.69
CA GLN A 507 8.98 3.36 -13.16
C GLN A 507 8.98 2.07 -13.99
N ALA A 508 8.19 1.07 -13.61
CA ALA A 508 8.16 -0.25 -14.23
C ALA A 508 7.29 -0.34 -15.49
N PHE A 509 6.10 0.30 -15.49
CA PHE A 509 5.07 0.04 -16.48
C PHE A 509 5.02 1.08 -17.61
N ASP A 510 5.50 0.71 -18.80
CA ASP A 510 5.58 1.58 -19.98
C ASP A 510 4.24 2.22 -20.38
N ASN A 511 3.11 1.59 -20.10
CA ASN A 511 1.78 2.05 -20.53
C ASN A 511 0.97 2.71 -19.39
N LEU A 512 1.63 3.03 -18.27
CA LEU A 512 0.99 3.72 -17.16
C LEU A 512 1.13 5.24 -17.30
N GLY A 513 2.35 5.76 -17.27
CA GLY A 513 2.64 7.19 -17.31
C GLY A 513 2.08 7.95 -16.10
N LEU A 514 2.25 9.27 -16.12
CA LEU A 514 1.68 10.15 -15.10
C LEU A 514 0.15 10.13 -15.14
N ALA A 515 -0.42 10.09 -16.35
CA ALA A 515 -1.87 10.01 -16.55
C ALA A 515 -2.50 8.76 -15.92
N GLY A 516 -1.84 7.62 -16.03
CA GLY A 516 -2.29 6.38 -15.37
C GLY A 516 -2.22 6.48 -13.85
N LEU A 517 -1.13 7.03 -13.28
CA LEU A 517 -1.06 7.28 -11.83
C LEU A 517 -2.16 8.23 -11.36
N GLY A 518 -2.44 9.30 -12.12
CA GLY A 518 -3.52 10.24 -11.81
C GLY A 518 -4.88 9.54 -11.76
N ALA A 519 -5.14 8.62 -12.69
CA ALA A 519 -6.37 7.82 -12.68
C ALA A 519 -6.47 6.93 -11.43
N LEU A 520 -5.37 6.27 -11.01
CA LEU A 520 -5.31 5.45 -9.80
C LEU A 520 -5.54 6.29 -8.53
N ALA A 521 -4.92 7.48 -8.47
CA ALA A 521 -5.12 8.43 -7.37
C ALA A 521 -6.56 8.94 -7.29
N GLN A 522 -7.18 9.30 -8.42
CA GLN A 522 -8.58 9.73 -8.45
C GLN A 522 -9.53 8.59 -8.06
N ASN A 523 -9.23 7.35 -8.48
CA ASN A 523 -10.01 6.18 -8.06
C ASN A 523 -10.00 5.99 -6.55
N SER A 524 -8.89 6.24 -5.86
CA SER A 524 -8.86 6.14 -4.41
C SER A 524 -9.94 7.01 -3.77
N LEU A 525 -10.19 8.21 -4.31
CA LEU A 525 -11.25 9.11 -3.83
C LEU A 525 -12.65 8.65 -4.24
N ARG A 526 -12.81 8.14 -5.46
CA ARG A 526 -14.12 7.66 -5.94
C ARG A 526 -14.63 6.49 -5.12
N TRP A 527 -13.75 5.63 -4.60
CA TRP A 527 -14.08 4.48 -3.77
C TRP A 527 -13.80 4.68 -2.28
N SER A 528 -13.48 5.91 -1.83
CA SER A 528 -13.42 6.25 -0.41
C SER A 528 -14.79 6.21 0.25
N ASN A 529 -14.83 5.67 1.48
CA ASN A 529 -16.04 5.62 2.31
C ASN A 529 -16.08 6.82 3.27
N PHE A 530 -16.18 8.03 2.71
CA PHE A 530 -16.18 9.30 3.46
C PHE A 530 -17.30 9.41 4.49
N GLU A 531 -18.42 8.78 4.21
CA GLU A 531 -19.65 8.81 5.02
C GLU A 531 -20.41 7.50 4.88
N ASP A 532 -21.36 7.25 5.77
CA ASP A 532 -22.23 6.08 5.68
C ASP A 532 -23.21 6.25 4.54
N GLN A 533 -23.15 5.35 3.57
CA GLN A 533 -24.03 5.33 2.41
C GLN A 533 -24.62 3.93 2.20
N ASN A 534 -25.89 3.84 1.83
CA ASN A 534 -26.45 2.61 1.29
C ASN A 534 -25.85 2.30 -0.09
N ASP A 535 -26.01 1.06 -0.57
CA ASP A 535 -25.37 0.60 -1.81
C ASP A 535 -25.79 1.43 -3.04
N ALA A 536 -27.05 1.88 -3.11
CA ALA A 536 -27.53 2.67 -4.25
C ALA A 536 -26.91 4.08 -4.28
N ASP A 537 -26.78 4.73 -3.13
CA ASP A 537 -26.12 6.04 -3.01
C ASP A 537 -24.62 5.91 -3.25
N TRP A 538 -23.98 4.84 -2.74
CA TRP A 538 -22.57 4.53 -2.96
C TRP A 538 -22.24 4.40 -4.45
N LEU A 539 -22.96 3.57 -5.20
CA LEU A 539 -22.73 3.36 -6.63
C LEU A 539 -23.04 4.61 -7.44
N ARG A 540 -24.15 5.29 -7.13
CA ARG A 540 -24.50 6.57 -7.79
C ARG A 540 -23.38 7.60 -7.65
N ASP A 541 -22.78 7.75 -6.47
CA ASP A 541 -21.78 8.77 -6.22
C ASP A 541 -20.42 8.38 -6.83
N ILE A 542 -20.13 7.09 -6.98
CA ILE A 542 -18.99 6.60 -7.79
C ILE A 542 -19.20 6.98 -9.28
N ASP A 543 -20.41 6.74 -9.83
CA ASP A 543 -20.71 7.04 -11.23
C ASP A 543 -20.69 8.54 -11.53
N LEU A 544 -21.21 9.35 -10.62
CA LEU A 544 -21.25 10.81 -10.77
C LEU A 544 -19.88 11.45 -10.64
N ALA A 545 -18.98 10.85 -9.87
CA ALA A 545 -17.62 11.36 -9.61
C ALA A 545 -17.62 12.87 -9.25
N GLU A 546 -16.83 13.69 -9.97
CA GLU A 546 -16.75 15.15 -9.78
C GLU A 546 -18.07 15.90 -10.05
N HIS A 547 -19.00 15.27 -10.76
CA HIS A 547 -20.33 15.85 -11.04
C HIS A 547 -21.32 15.66 -9.90
N GLY A 548 -20.98 14.82 -8.92
CA GLY A 548 -21.77 14.61 -7.70
C GLY A 548 -21.84 15.87 -6.82
N LYS A 549 -22.97 16.01 -6.11
CA LYS A 549 -23.21 17.14 -5.16
C LYS A 549 -22.86 16.79 -3.71
N GLY A 550 -22.59 15.51 -3.43
CA GLY A 550 -22.19 15.02 -2.11
C GLY A 550 -20.70 15.22 -1.84
N VAL A 551 -20.26 14.77 -0.65
CA VAL A 551 -18.88 14.85 -0.17
C VAL A 551 -17.90 14.27 -1.17
N LYS A 552 -18.19 13.10 -1.76
CA LYS A 552 -17.33 12.45 -2.75
C LYS A 552 -17.03 13.36 -3.95
N GLY A 553 -18.07 13.96 -4.55
CA GLY A 553 -17.90 14.86 -5.69
C GLY A 553 -17.14 16.14 -5.32
N GLU A 554 -17.33 16.68 -4.12
CA GLU A 554 -16.57 17.82 -3.59
C GLU A 554 -15.08 17.49 -3.47
N ARG A 555 -14.74 16.34 -2.87
CA ARG A 555 -13.36 15.90 -2.68
C ARG A 555 -12.63 15.62 -3.99
N ILE A 556 -13.31 15.01 -4.97
CA ILE A 556 -12.74 14.79 -6.30
C ILE A 556 -12.47 16.14 -7.00
N ARG A 557 -13.37 17.13 -6.92
CA ARG A 557 -13.12 18.47 -7.48
C ARG A 557 -11.93 19.17 -6.84
N ALA A 558 -11.83 19.12 -5.50
CA ALA A 558 -10.68 19.69 -4.79
C ALA A 558 -9.36 19.01 -5.20
N TRP A 559 -9.37 17.69 -5.34
CA TRP A 559 -8.20 16.96 -5.83
C TRP A 559 -7.86 17.31 -7.28
N ASN A 560 -8.85 17.48 -8.15
CA ASN A 560 -8.62 17.89 -9.54
C ASN A 560 -7.90 19.26 -9.63
N GLU A 561 -8.20 20.20 -8.72
CA GLU A 561 -7.48 21.47 -8.63
C GLU A 561 -6.02 21.25 -8.20
N GLU A 562 -5.76 20.43 -7.17
CA GLU A 562 -4.39 20.09 -6.76
C GLU A 562 -3.61 19.34 -7.87
N TRP A 563 -4.28 18.49 -8.63
CA TRP A 563 -3.71 17.78 -9.78
C TRP A 563 -3.25 18.75 -10.88
N GLU A 564 -4.08 19.73 -11.24
CA GLU A 564 -3.71 20.74 -12.24
C GLU A 564 -2.56 21.64 -11.76
N GLU A 565 -2.55 22.06 -10.48
CA GLU A 565 -1.43 22.79 -9.88
C GLU A 565 -0.13 21.95 -9.92
N PHE A 566 -0.20 20.67 -9.64
CA PHE A 566 0.92 19.75 -9.71
C PHE A 566 1.42 19.58 -11.15
N CYS A 567 0.54 19.39 -12.12
CA CYS A 567 0.91 19.31 -13.54
C CYS A 567 1.56 20.61 -14.04
N GLN A 568 1.03 21.78 -13.64
CA GLN A 568 1.63 23.07 -13.95
C GLN A 568 3.05 23.19 -13.38
N TRP A 569 3.25 22.76 -12.14
CA TRP A 569 4.59 22.74 -11.53
C TRP A 569 5.57 21.87 -12.33
N ILE A 570 5.17 20.70 -12.83
CA ILE A 570 6.03 19.86 -13.69
C ILE A 570 6.43 20.61 -14.95
N VAL A 571 5.47 21.27 -15.60
CA VAL A 571 5.74 22.04 -16.84
C VAL A 571 6.69 23.21 -16.55
N ASP A 572 6.49 23.93 -15.44
CA ASP A 572 7.33 25.09 -15.07
C ASP A 572 8.76 24.66 -14.70
N GLU A 573 8.91 23.57 -13.96
CA GLU A 573 10.22 23.09 -13.47
C GLU A 573 11.05 22.40 -14.55
N TYR A 574 10.41 21.55 -15.38
CA TYR A 574 11.08 20.66 -16.32
C TYR A 574 10.87 21.03 -17.79
N GLY A 575 9.85 21.82 -18.14
CA GLY A 575 9.48 22.08 -19.53
C GLY A 575 10.57 22.75 -20.37
N SER A 576 11.46 23.53 -19.76
CA SER A 576 12.60 24.12 -20.47
C SER A 576 13.67 23.10 -20.87
N GLN A 577 13.81 22.00 -20.13
CA GLN A 577 14.77 20.94 -20.38
C GLN A 577 14.20 19.90 -21.35
N TYR A 578 12.91 19.60 -21.23
CA TYR A 578 12.20 18.62 -22.03
C TYR A 578 11.22 19.34 -22.96
N ALA A 579 11.75 19.99 -24.02
CA ALA A 579 10.92 20.74 -24.96
C ALA A 579 9.93 19.80 -25.69
N VAL A 580 8.70 19.77 -25.21
CA VAL A 580 7.58 19.13 -25.93
C VAL A 580 7.23 20.05 -27.08
N ALA A 581 7.40 19.58 -28.31
CA ALA A 581 6.90 20.32 -29.49
C ALA A 581 5.39 20.55 -29.27
N GLU A 582 4.94 21.80 -29.52
CA GLU A 582 3.51 22.12 -29.43
C GLU A 582 2.73 21.08 -30.26
N MET A 583 1.95 20.24 -29.55
CA MET A 583 1.12 19.21 -30.19
C MET A 583 -0.15 19.83 -30.79
#